data_717a3948d515898a9cd73708e065fc97
#
_entry.id   717a3948d515898a9cd73708e065fc97
#
_cell.length_a   1.000
_cell.length_b   1.000
_cell.length_c   1.000
_cell.angle_alpha   90.00
_cell.angle_beta   90.00
_cell.angle_gamma   90.00
#
_symmetry.space_group_name_H-M   'P 1'
#
loop_
_entity.id
_entity.type
_entity.pdbx_description
1 polymer ?
#
loop_
_entity_poly.entity_id
_entity_poly.type
_entity_poly.pdbx_seq_one_letter_code
_entity_poly.pdbx_strand_id
1 'polypeptide(L)'
;SKSITEVGHHLYAKGAILANLNWWLIAGELRPEWKGGHGGGEETAAVMGMDPALIHAEYLEEGEGIRNDVSDELPSASWMDVNFKGGSITIPRPIRSITDNGWLTHGMSIDPPTKATQAWGVEMLNTMAEYMRDFTVAFDKVALPKIK
;
A
#
# COMPACT_ATOMS: atom_id res chain seq x y z
N SER A 1 -3.29 -10.08 -4.96
CA SER A 1 -4.11 -10.98 -4.14
C SER A 1 -4.45 -12.25 -4.90
N LYS A 2 -4.77 -13.34 -4.18
CA LYS A 2 -5.06 -14.65 -4.76
C LYS A 2 -6.18 -14.58 -5.81
N SER A 3 -7.24 -13.82 -5.55
CA SER A 3 -8.37 -13.65 -6.45
C SER A 3 -7.99 -12.98 -7.78
N ILE A 4 -7.14 -11.95 -7.76
CA ILE A 4 -6.67 -11.27 -8.99
C ILE A 4 -5.81 -12.24 -9.83
N THR A 5 -4.97 -13.05 -9.19
CA THR A 5 -4.15 -14.06 -9.87
C THR A 5 -5.03 -15.11 -10.55
N GLU A 6 -6.04 -15.63 -9.86
CA GLU A 6 -6.97 -16.61 -10.42
C GLU A 6 -7.75 -16.06 -11.63
N VAL A 7 -8.25 -14.82 -11.52
CA VAL A 7 -8.90 -14.12 -12.65
C VAL A 7 -7.91 -13.91 -13.80
N GLY A 8 -6.67 -13.51 -13.51
CA GLY A 8 -5.62 -13.34 -14.52
C GLY A 8 -5.33 -14.62 -15.29
N HIS A 9 -5.20 -15.75 -14.60
CA HIS A 9 -5.01 -17.06 -15.26
C HIS A 9 -6.21 -17.44 -16.14
N HIS A 10 -7.43 -17.19 -15.66
CA HIS A 10 -8.63 -17.47 -16.43
C HIS A 10 -8.74 -16.62 -17.71
N LEU A 11 -8.42 -15.33 -17.60
CA LEU A 11 -8.40 -14.42 -18.74
C LEU A 11 -7.29 -14.80 -19.73
N TYR A 12 -6.09 -15.16 -19.24
CA TYR A 12 -4.99 -15.57 -20.10
C TYR A 12 -5.33 -16.80 -20.95
N ALA A 13 -6.02 -17.78 -20.36
CA ALA A 13 -6.52 -18.95 -21.08
C ALA A 13 -7.57 -18.62 -22.16
N LYS A 14 -8.19 -17.43 -22.08
CA LYS A 14 -9.14 -16.90 -23.07
C LYS A 14 -8.52 -15.87 -24.04
N GLY A 15 -7.20 -15.76 -24.07
CA GLY A 15 -6.50 -14.84 -24.98
C GLY A 15 -6.48 -13.39 -24.49
N ALA A 16 -6.73 -13.12 -23.21
CA ALA A 16 -6.64 -11.79 -22.62
C ALA A 16 -5.52 -11.74 -21.57
N ILE A 17 -4.99 -10.55 -21.31
CA ILE A 17 -3.96 -10.31 -20.29
C ILE A 17 -4.52 -9.33 -19.27
N LEU A 18 -4.33 -9.64 -17.98
CA LEU A 18 -4.65 -8.77 -16.85
C LEU A 18 -3.36 -8.18 -16.28
N ALA A 19 -3.29 -6.87 -16.15
CA ALA A 19 -2.29 -6.19 -15.34
C ALA A 19 -2.93 -5.61 -14.07
N ASN A 20 -2.24 -5.70 -12.95
CA ASN A 20 -2.64 -5.11 -11.68
C ASN A 20 -1.54 -4.14 -11.22
N LEU A 21 -1.84 -2.86 -11.15
CA LEU A 21 -0.93 -1.84 -10.71
C LEU A 21 -1.29 -1.43 -9.27
N ASN A 22 -0.41 -1.74 -8.34
CA ASN A 22 -0.51 -1.27 -6.96
C ASN A 22 0.28 0.04 -6.85
N TRP A 23 -0.37 1.19 -7.09
CA TRP A 23 0.26 2.49 -7.21
C TRP A 23 1.12 2.85 -5.99
N TRP A 24 0.67 2.50 -4.77
CA TRP A 24 1.41 2.78 -3.53
C TRP A 24 2.73 2.01 -3.42
N LEU A 25 2.79 0.77 -3.92
CA LEU A 25 4.05 0.01 -3.98
C LEU A 25 4.99 0.61 -5.02
N ILE A 26 4.47 0.92 -6.21
CA ILE A 26 5.22 1.52 -7.31
C ILE A 26 5.74 2.91 -6.90
N ALA A 27 4.94 3.72 -6.22
CA ALA A 27 5.39 5.02 -5.72
C ALA A 27 6.64 4.89 -4.84
N GLY A 28 6.63 3.98 -3.87
CA GLY A 28 7.79 3.72 -3.00
C GLY A 28 9.00 3.07 -3.71
N GLU A 29 8.78 2.36 -4.83
CA GLU A 29 9.86 1.83 -5.67
C GLU A 29 10.50 2.92 -6.53
N LEU A 30 9.70 3.86 -7.04
CA LEU A 30 10.18 5.00 -7.83
C LEU A 30 10.92 6.02 -6.97
N ARG A 31 10.39 6.30 -5.77
CA ARG A 31 10.98 7.23 -4.81
C ARG A 31 10.87 6.67 -3.40
N PRO A 32 11.99 6.32 -2.76
CA PRO A 32 11.99 5.74 -1.40
C PRO A 32 11.28 6.60 -0.35
N GLU A 33 11.30 7.94 -0.51
CA GLU A 33 10.59 8.88 0.35
C GLU A 33 9.06 8.82 0.25
N TRP A 34 8.53 8.16 -0.77
CA TRP A 34 7.10 7.90 -0.94
C TRP A 34 6.69 6.50 -0.45
N LYS A 35 7.62 5.80 0.16
CA LYS A 35 7.33 4.49 0.73
C LYS A 35 6.39 4.66 1.91
N GLY A 36 5.21 4.11 1.77
CA GLY A 36 4.15 4.22 2.75
C GLY A 36 3.83 2.92 3.47
N GLY A 37 2.98 3.06 4.46
CA GLY A 37 2.34 2.00 5.21
C GLY A 37 0.91 2.40 5.53
N HIS A 38 0.16 1.49 6.11
CA HIS A 38 -1.25 1.74 6.37
C HIS A 38 -1.44 2.93 7.32
N GLY A 39 -2.24 3.92 6.88
CA GLY A 39 -2.52 5.14 7.62
C GLY A 39 -1.32 6.08 7.76
N GLY A 40 -0.27 5.93 6.97
CA GLY A 40 0.94 6.76 7.02
C GLY A 40 0.85 8.07 6.25
N GLY A 41 1.98 8.78 6.20
CA GLY A 41 2.09 10.09 5.55
C GLY A 41 1.81 10.03 4.05
N GLU A 42 2.19 8.96 3.39
CA GLU A 42 1.99 8.77 1.94
C GLU A 42 0.50 8.67 1.59
N GLU A 43 -0.28 7.84 2.32
CA GLU A 43 -1.73 7.74 2.09
C GLU A 43 -2.43 9.06 2.42
N THR A 44 -2.03 9.72 3.51
CA THR A 44 -2.55 11.04 3.90
C THR A 44 -2.20 12.10 2.86
N ALA A 45 -0.96 12.13 2.35
CA ALA A 45 -0.54 13.03 1.31
C ALA A 45 -1.32 12.80 0.00
N ALA A 46 -1.59 11.54 -0.36
CA ALA A 46 -2.40 11.23 -1.54
C ALA A 46 -3.79 11.86 -1.44
N VAL A 47 -4.46 11.74 -0.29
CA VAL A 47 -5.76 12.38 -0.06
C VAL A 47 -5.65 13.90 -0.10
N MET A 48 -4.64 14.50 0.57
CA MET A 48 -4.39 15.95 0.50
C MET A 48 -4.13 16.44 -0.91
N GLY A 49 -3.44 15.65 -1.73
CA GLY A 49 -3.16 15.98 -3.12
C GLY A 49 -4.41 16.04 -3.99
N MET A 50 -5.44 15.28 -3.64
CA MET A 50 -6.74 15.32 -4.29
C MET A 50 -7.60 16.48 -3.76
N ASP A 51 -7.80 16.52 -2.46
CA ASP A 51 -8.55 17.58 -1.77
C ASP A 51 -8.12 17.64 -0.29
N PRO A 52 -7.39 18.68 0.14
CA PRO A 52 -6.94 18.81 1.52
C PRO A 52 -8.09 18.96 2.52
N ALA A 53 -9.29 19.38 2.08
CA ALA A 53 -10.45 19.50 2.95
C ALA A 53 -11.00 18.15 3.44
N LEU A 54 -10.58 17.06 2.83
CA LEU A 54 -10.92 15.69 3.26
C LEU A 54 -10.11 15.23 4.47
N ILE A 55 -9.04 15.95 4.83
CA ILE A 55 -8.18 15.61 5.97
C ILE A 55 -8.59 16.45 7.19
N HIS A 56 -8.92 15.77 8.25
CA HIS A 56 -9.17 16.34 9.56
C HIS A 56 -7.86 16.40 10.33
N ALA A 57 -7.10 17.50 10.17
CA ALA A 57 -5.77 17.66 10.75
C ALA A 57 -5.73 17.51 12.28
N GLU A 58 -6.86 17.83 12.94
CA GLU A 58 -7.04 17.69 14.39
C GLU A 58 -7.03 16.24 14.89
N TYR A 59 -7.18 15.27 14.00
CA TYR A 59 -7.13 13.85 14.33
C TYR A 59 -5.84 13.16 13.91
N LEU A 60 -4.91 13.89 13.28
CA LEU A 60 -3.61 13.34 12.93
C LEU A 60 -2.73 13.25 14.17
N GLU A 61 -2.19 12.07 14.44
CA GLU A 61 -1.34 11.82 15.60
C GLU A 61 0.14 11.80 15.23
N GLU A 62 0.96 12.34 16.13
CA GLU A 62 2.42 12.22 16.08
C GLU A 62 2.88 10.94 16.77
N GLY A 63 4.07 10.48 16.39
CA GLY A 63 4.72 9.33 17.02
C GLY A 63 4.84 8.13 16.10
N GLU A 64 5.15 7.00 16.68
CA GLU A 64 5.26 5.73 15.97
C GLU A 64 3.89 5.08 15.85
N GLY A 65 3.65 4.40 14.72
CA GLY A 65 2.44 3.61 14.55
C GLY A 65 2.38 2.49 15.59
N ILE A 66 1.24 2.39 16.25
CA ILE A 66 1.01 1.42 17.31
C ILE A 66 0.59 0.08 16.70
N ARG A 67 1.19 -0.99 17.16
CA ARG A 67 0.73 -2.35 16.90
C ARG A 67 0.43 -3.06 18.21
N ASN A 68 -0.78 -3.59 18.26
CA ASN A 68 -1.16 -4.42 19.38
C ASN A 68 -0.67 -5.85 19.13
N ASP A 69 0.12 -6.37 20.04
CA ASP A 69 0.58 -7.75 20.02
C ASP A 69 -0.57 -8.73 20.29
N VAL A 70 -0.41 -9.98 19.88
CA VAL A 70 -1.35 -11.05 20.25
C VAL A 70 -1.12 -11.45 21.71
N SER A 71 0.14 -11.59 22.08
CA SER A 71 0.63 -11.80 23.45
C SER A 71 2.12 -11.46 23.50
N ASP A 72 2.70 -11.48 24.70
CA ASP A 72 4.14 -11.24 24.91
C ASP A 72 5.01 -12.24 24.12
N GLU A 73 4.54 -13.48 23.97
CA GLU A 73 5.26 -14.51 23.22
C GLU A 73 5.01 -14.44 21.70
N LEU A 74 4.00 -13.67 21.26
CA LEU A 74 3.58 -13.53 19.86
C LEU A 74 3.51 -12.05 19.47
N PRO A 75 4.64 -11.33 19.47
CA PRO A 75 4.67 -9.93 19.06
C PRO A 75 4.33 -9.76 17.58
N SER A 76 3.63 -8.69 17.26
CA SER A 76 3.27 -8.34 15.88
C SER A 76 4.51 -8.06 15.03
N ALA A 77 4.60 -8.69 13.86
CA ALA A 77 5.72 -8.56 12.94
C ALA A 77 5.35 -7.83 11.63
N SER A 78 4.14 -8.05 11.13
CA SER A 78 3.63 -7.38 9.93
C SER A 78 2.11 -7.22 10.00
N TRP A 79 1.43 -6.96 8.90
CA TRP A 79 -0.01 -6.73 8.86
C TRP A 79 -0.84 -7.76 9.65
N MET A 80 -0.62 -9.05 9.42
CA MET A 80 -1.30 -10.13 10.13
C MET A 80 -0.33 -11.14 10.73
N ASP A 81 0.97 -10.87 10.62
CA ASP A 81 1.97 -11.83 11.06
C ASP A 81 2.46 -11.49 12.46
N VAL A 82 2.78 -12.53 13.20
CA VAL A 82 3.48 -12.47 14.48
C VAL A 82 4.83 -13.15 14.36
N ASN A 83 5.79 -12.75 15.19
CA ASN A 83 7.05 -13.43 15.29
C ASN A 83 6.97 -14.50 16.39
N PHE A 84 7.39 -15.71 16.07
CA PHE A 84 7.57 -16.76 17.05
C PHE A 84 8.92 -17.44 16.84
N LYS A 85 9.85 -17.29 17.77
CA LYS A 85 11.19 -17.88 17.72
C LYS A 85 11.94 -17.59 16.41
N GLY A 86 11.79 -16.38 15.88
CA GLY A 86 12.40 -15.94 14.63
C GLY A 86 11.65 -16.34 13.36
N GLY A 87 10.58 -17.10 13.47
CA GLY A 87 9.68 -17.44 12.36
C GLY A 87 8.47 -16.51 12.30
N SER A 88 7.95 -16.28 11.08
CA SER A 88 6.73 -15.50 10.86
C SER A 88 5.53 -16.43 10.73
N ILE A 89 4.48 -16.17 11.50
CA ILE A 89 3.23 -16.93 11.49
C ILE A 89 2.08 -15.97 11.25
N THR A 90 1.26 -16.24 10.23
CA THR A 90 0.09 -15.42 9.92
C THR A 90 -1.07 -15.76 10.84
N ILE A 91 -1.54 -14.76 11.59
CA ILE A 91 -2.77 -14.83 12.41
C ILE A 91 -3.73 -13.76 11.90
N PRO A 92 -4.73 -14.14 11.08
CA PRO A 92 -5.71 -13.20 10.54
C PRO A 92 -6.48 -12.51 11.66
N ARG A 93 -6.36 -11.17 11.71
CA ARG A 93 -7.03 -10.30 12.69
C ARG A 93 -7.63 -9.09 11.99
N PRO A 94 -8.76 -8.55 12.46
CA PRO A 94 -9.27 -7.29 11.96
C PRO A 94 -8.31 -6.16 12.33
N ILE A 95 -8.22 -5.14 11.47
CA ILE A 95 -7.25 -4.04 11.64
C ILE A 95 -7.38 -3.35 13.00
N ARG A 96 -8.61 -3.17 13.51
CA ARG A 96 -8.88 -2.56 14.82
C ARG A 96 -8.30 -3.32 16.01
N SER A 97 -7.88 -4.57 15.82
CA SER A 97 -7.17 -5.34 16.87
C SER A 97 -5.66 -5.30 16.70
N ILE A 98 -5.18 -4.70 15.62
CA ILE A 98 -3.75 -4.57 15.31
C ILE A 98 -3.25 -3.17 15.66
N THR A 99 -4.09 -2.16 15.48
CA THR A 99 -3.76 -0.76 15.77
C THR A 99 -4.97 -0.03 16.34
N ASP A 100 -4.72 0.93 17.23
CA ASP A 100 -5.77 1.74 17.86
C ASP A 100 -6.11 2.99 17.02
N ASN A 101 -5.14 3.52 16.26
CA ASN A 101 -5.30 4.75 15.47
C ASN A 101 -5.29 4.53 13.94
N GLY A 102 -5.21 3.28 13.48
CA GLY A 102 -5.18 2.97 12.06
C GLY A 102 -3.79 3.06 11.41
N TRP A 103 -2.79 3.59 12.08
CA TRP A 103 -1.44 3.75 11.53
C TRP A 103 -0.54 2.56 11.90
N LEU A 104 0.05 1.92 10.87
CA LEU A 104 0.93 0.75 11.01
C LEU A 104 2.29 1.01 10.37
N THR A 105 3.30 1.28 11.19
CA THR A 105 4.66 1.62 10.71
C THR A 105 5.74 0.62 11.08
N HIS A 106 5.40 -0.48 11.70
CA HIS A 106 6.38 -1.37 12.32
C HIS A 106 7.51 -1.80 11.39
N GLY A 107 8.75 -1.54 11.82
CA GLY A 107 9.97 -1.98 11.12
C GLY A 107 10.28 -1.26 9.81
N MET A 108 9.53 -0.21 9.48
CA MET A 108 9.75 0.61 8.28
C MET A 108 10.03 2.05 8.69
N SER A 109 10.97 2.70 8.00
CA SER A 109 11.13 4.16 8.06
C SER A 109 10.02 4.78 7.21
N ILE A 110 8.86 5.00 7.81
CA ILE A 110 7.68 5.55 7.17
C ILE A 110 7.33 6.84 7.88
N ASP A 111 7.10 7.90 7.11
CA ASP A 111 6.69 9.17 7.67
C ASP A 111 5.30 9.10 8.30
N PRO A 112 5.10 9.71 9.47
CA PRO A 112 3.80 9.79 10.11
C PRO A 112 2.81 10.62 9.27
N PRO A 113 1.49 10.42 9.47
CA PRO A 113 0.46 11.19 8.75
C PRO A 113 0.58 12.71 8.96
N THR A 114 1.13 13.17 10.09
CA THR A 114 1.38 14.58 10.39
C THR A 114 2.43 15.24 9.50
N LYS A 115 3.30 14.48 8.84
CA LYS A 115 4.27 14.99 7.86
C LYS A 115 3.72 15.12 6.44
N ALA A 116 2.52 14.61 6.19
CA ALA A 116 1.90 14.71 4.89
C ALA A 116 1.67 16.17 4.49
N THR A 117 1.87 16.46 3.22
CA THR A 117 1.59 17.78 2.64
C THR A 117 0.84 17.62 1.32
N GLN A 118 0.03 18.63 0.98
CA GLN A 118 -0.64 18.68 -0.31
C GLN A 118 0.37 18.64 -1.47
N ALA A 119 1.48 19.35 -1.37
CA ALA A 119 2.51 19.39 -2.40
C ALA A 119 3.09 18.00 -2.67
N TRP A 120 3.41 17.25 -1.61
CA TRP A 120 3.84 15.86 -1.73
C TRP A 120 2.79 15.00 -2.44
N GLY A 121 1.53 15.10 -2.02
CA GLY A 121 0.44 14.33 -2.63
C GLY A 121 0.25 14.65 -4.12
N VAL A 122 0.24 15.93 -4.49
CA VAL A 122 0.12 16.36 -5.89
C VAL A 122 1.28 15.83 -6.74
N GLU A 123 2.53 15.94 -6.27
CA GLU A 123 3.70 15.45 -7.00
C GLU A 123 3.64 13.93 -7.19
N MET A 124 3.34 13.20 -6.12
CA MET A 124 3.23 11.74 -6.15
C MET A 124 2.12 11.28 -7.10
N LEU A 125 0.92 11.83 -6.99
CA LEU A 125 -0.22 11.45 -7.84
C LEU A 125 0.03 11.76 -9.31
N ASN A 126 0.64 12.92 -9.63
CA ASN A 126 0.99 13.25 -11.00
C ASN A 126 2.03 12.30 -11.58
N THR A 127 3.09 11.98 -10.80
CA THR A 127 4.11 11.01 -11.21
C THR A 127 3.48 9.63 -11.46
N MET A 128 2.58 9.20 -10.60
CA MET A 128 1.89 7.93 -10.76
C MET A 128 0.95 7.92 -11.98
N ALA A 129 0.26 9.03 -12.25
CA ALA A 129 -0.59 9.17 -13.44
C ALA A 129 0.24 9.08 -14.73
N GLU A 130 1.39 9.72 -14.78
CA GLU A 130 2.33 9.63 -15.91
C GLU A 130 2.85 8.20 -16.08
N TYR A 131 3.28 7.57 -15.00
CA TYR A 131 3.72 6.17 -15.01
C TYR A 131 2.64 5.23 -15.55
N MET A 132 1.41 5.37 -15.07
CA MET A 132 0.28 4.55 -15.53
C MET A 132 -0.04 4.78 -17.00
N ARG A 133 0.02 6.03 -17.48
CA ARG A 133 -0.12 6.36 -18.90
C ARG A 133 0.94 5.63 -19.72
N ASP A 134 2.20 5.74 -19.34
CA ASP A 134 3.31 5.15 -20.09
C ASP A 134 3.26 3.62 -20.06
N PHE A 135 2.89 3.05 -18.92
CA PHE A 135 2.62 1.61 -18.80
C PHE A 135 1.49 1.19 -19.75
N THR A 136 0.39 1.93 -19.82
CA THR A 136 -0.75 1.60 -20.70
C THR A 136 -0.33 1.60 -22.17
N VAL A 137 0.47 2.59 -22.59
CA VAL A 137 1.02 2.65 -23.95
C VAL A 137 1.96 1.49 -24.26
N ALA A 138 2.75 1.04 -23.27
CA ALA A 138 3.61 -0.13 -23.43
C ALA A 138 2.80 -1.44 -23.43
N PHE A 139 1.80 -1.53 -22.56
CA PHE A 139 0.94 -2.70 -22.43
C PHE A 139 0.08 -2.96 -23.66
N ASP A 140 -0.39 -1.91 -24.34
CA ASP A 140 -1.15 -2.01 -25.59
C ASP A 140 -0.37 -2.71 -26.73
N LYS A 141 0.97 -2.71 -26.65
CA LYS A 141 1.84 -3.37 -27.63
C LYS A 141 2.11 -4.85 -27.32
N VAL A 142 1.63 -5.35 -26.19
CA VAL A 142 1.87 -6.74 -25.80
C VAL A 142 1.05 -7.69 -26.66
N ALA A 143 1.70 -8.68 -27.25
CA ALA A 143 1.02 -9.70 -28.04
C ALA A 143 0.08 -10.54 -27.16
N LEU A 144 -1.17 -10.65 -27.55
CA LEU A 144 -2.15 -11.47 -26.83
C LEU A 144 -1.81 -12.96 -26.92
N PRO A 145 -2.11 -13.72 -25.86
CA PRO A 145 -1.90 -15.16 -25.83
C PRO A 145 -2.69 -15.87 -26.95
N LYS A 146 -2.05 -16.82 -27.61
CA LYS A 146 -2.75 -17.67 -28.58
C LYS A 146 -3.63 -18.65 -27.85
N ILE A 147 -4.91 -18.63 -28.13
CA ILE A 147 -5.86 -19.63 -27.63
C ILE A 147 -5.51 -20.96 -28.32
N LYS A 148 -5.23 -21.98 -27.50
CA LYS A 148 -5.01 -23.35 -27.99
C LYS A 148 -6.31 -24.12 -28.05
#